data_9452146840b682e240dff191b472c1c0
#
_entry.id   9452146840b682e240dff191b472c1c0
#
_cell.length_a   1.000
_cell.length_b   1.000
_cell.length_c   1.000
_cell.angle_alpha   90.00
_cell.angle_beta   90.00
_cell.angle_gamma   90.00
#
_symmetry.space_group_name_H-M   'P 1'
#
loop_
_entity.id
_entity.type
_entity.pdbx_description
1 polymer ?
#
loop_
_entity_poly.entity_id
_entity_poly.type
_entity_poly.pdbx_seq_one_letter_code
_entity_poly.pdbx_strand_id
1 'polypeptide(L)'
;MDEKEVLHGYVIDSHIWVGHKRICFGIAEDQTIEFPYMTCVYESEGYMYPVCDRLHCFDNFPEAVHAYANKISESAKELEDRRAAIVDVDDPSCLKAEDVVDTSWEDCIKGKVVAVKERSLTHGYRDIANQLYYVNSGFGVESCSRGRACYGWNLYTGEKCRIERPNVMGIVPQEKLPEFAKKTLEKVKLELKKEDRDAR
;
A
#
# COMPACT_ATOMS: atom_id res chain seq x y z
N MET A 1 18.90 -6.89 23.93
CA MET A 1 19.45 -5.67 23.27
C MET A 1 18.79 -5.64 21.90
N ASP A 2 17.93 -4.68 21.66
CA ASP A 2 17.35 -4.53 20.32
C ASP A 2 18.49 -4.18 19.37
N GLU A 3 18.62 -4.97 18.32
CA GLU A 3 19.62 -4.75 17.27
C GLU A 3 19.28 -3.42 16.59
N LYS A 4 20.22 -2.47 16.63
CA LYS A 4 20.01 -1.16 15.98
C LYS A 4 19.94 -1.38 14.47
N GLU A 5 18.87 -0.91 13.87
CA GLU A 5 18.71 -0.98 12.42
C GLU A 5 19.74 -0.04 11.72
N VAL A 6 20.47 -0.60 10.79
CA VAL A 6 21.47 0.15 10.00
C VAL A 6 21.05 0.17 8.53
N LEU A 7 20.93 1.35 7.96
CA LEU A 7 20.61 1.58 6.55
C LEU A 7 21.71 2.44 5.90
N HIS A 8 22.30 1.94 4.82
CA HIS A 8 23.36 2.65 4.07
C HIS A 8 24.55 3.14 4.94
N GLY A 9 24.87 2.43 6.03
CA GLY A 9 25.93 2.83 6.96
C GLY A 9 25.52 3.81 8.05
N TYR A 10 24.23 4.15 8.13
CA TYR A 10 23.66 5.00 9.17
C TYR A 10 22.78 4.20 10.11
N VAL A 11 22.94 4.39 11.40
CA VAL A 11 22.02 3.87 12.42
C VAL A 11 20.73 4.68 12.37
N ILE A 12 19.60 4.02 12.22
CA ILE A 12 18.29 4.69 12.25
C ILE A 12 17.99 5.16 13.66
N ASP A 13 17.99 6.47 13.84
CA ASP A 13 17.66 7.13 15.11
C ASP A 13 16.16 7.27 15.26
N SER A 14 15.48 7.71 14.19
CA SER A 14 14.04 7.84 14.18
C SER A 14 13.43 7.54 12.82
N HIS A 15 12.17 7.09 12.84
CA HIS A 15 11.39 6.93 11.63
C HIS A 15 9.90 7.13 11.89
N ILE A 16 9.17 7.50 10.83
CA ILE A 16 7.73 7.60 10.83
C ILE A 16 7.14 6.96 9.58
N TRP A 17 5.98 6.34 9.71
CA TRP A 17 5.20 5.86 8.58
C TRP A 17 4.14 6.90 8.20
N VAL A 18 4.13 7.27 6.90
CA VAL A 18 3.10 8.12 6.30
C VAL A 18 2.52 7.35 5.12
N GLY A 19 1.35 6.76 5.32
CA GLY A 19 0.80 5.79 4.37
C GLY A 19 1.72 4.57 4.21
N HIS A 20 2.13 4.29 2.98
CA HIS A 20 3.04 3.20 2.61
C HIS A 20 4.53 3.60 2.62
N LYS A 21 4.81 4.88 2.88
CA LYS A 21 6.16 5.43 2.93
C LYS A 21 6.70 5.45 4.35
N ARG A 22 7.90 4.93 4.52
CA ARG A 22 8.67 5.03 5.75
C ARG A 22 9.72 6.12 5.61
N ILE A 23 9.58 7.20 6.31
CA ILE A 23 10.55 8.30 6.34
C ILE A 23 11.52 8.02 7.48
N CYS A 24 12.82 7.98 7.18
CA CYS A 24 13.86 7.66 8.13
C CYS A 24 14.82 8.82 8.32
N PHE A 25 15.27 8.99 9.56
CA PHE A 25 16.40 9.82 9.95
C PHE A 25 17.49 8.92 10.53
N GLY A 26 18.70 9.03 10.02
CA GLY A 26 19.83 8.21 10.42
C GLY A 26 21.05 9.04 10.81
N ILE A 27 21.85 8.48 11.71
CA ILE A 27 23.10 9.08 12.20
C ILE A 27 24.21 8.06 11.96
N ALA A 28 25.30 8.49 11.34
CA ALA A 28 26.47 7.64 11.18
C ALA A 28 27.10 7.29 12.54
N GLU A 29 27.58 6.08 12.70
CA GLU A 29 28.30 5.68 13.91
C GLU A 29 29.57 6.51 14.08
N ASP A 30 30.28 6.75 12.99
CA ASP A 30 31.44 7.66 12.95
C ASP A 30 30.96 9.05 12.52
N GLN A 31 30.79 9.94 13.49
CA GLN A 31 30.37 11.33 13.25
C GLN A 31 31.48 12.25 12.71
N THR A 32 32.68 11.71 12.48
CA THR A 32 33.78 12.48 11.89
C THR A 32 33.74 12.45 10.37
N ILE A 33 32.88 11.68 9.75
CA ILE A 33 32.69 11.68 8.30
C ILE A 33 32.07 12.99 7.81
N GLU A 34 32.27 13.31 6.55
CA GLU A 34 31.83 14.56 5.92
C GLU A 34 30.32 14.79 6.05
N PHE A 35 29.50 13.72 5.98
CA PHE A 35 28.04 13.77 6.06
C PHE A 35 27.52 12.81 7.13
N PRO A 36 27.54 13.18 8.43
CA PRO A 36 27.15 12.28 9.52
C PRO A 36 25.65 12.06 9.69
N TYR A 37 24.80 12.81 8.97
CA TYR A 37 23.35 12.71 9.06
C TYR A 37 22.73 12.32 7.74
N MET A 38 21.65 11.52 7.77
CA MET A 38 20.97 11.02 6.60
C MET A 38 19.45 11.12 6.77
N THR A 39 18.76 11.46 5.69
CA THR A 39 17.32 11.27 5.59
C THR A 39 16.98 10.50 4.33
N CYS A 40 16.02 9.58 4.41
CA CYS A 40 15.54 8.86 3.24
C CYS A 40 14.05 8.51 3.35
N VAL A 41 13.48 8.14 2.22
CA VAL A 41 12.13 7.59 2.12
C VAL A 41 12.24 6.16 1.62
N TYR A 42 11.68 5.21 2.34
CA TYR A 42 11.48 3.84 1.90
C TYR A 42 10.05 3.65 1.44
N GLU A 43 9.90 3.17 0.23
CA GLU A 43 8.62 2.84 -0.37
C GLU A 43 8.52 1.34 -0.60
N SER A 44 7.46 0.72 -0.10
CA SER A 44 7.24 -0.73 -0.22
C SER A 44 6.10 -1.07 -1.18
N GLU A 45 5.28 -0.09 -1.58
CA GLU A 45 4.15 -0.32 -2.46
C GLU A 45 4.62 -0.50 -3.90
N GLY A 46 4.15 -1.58 -4.53
CA GLY A 46 4.50 -1.89 -5.93
C GLY A 46 5.85 -2.56 -6.14
N TYR A 47 6.69 -2.68 -5.12
CA TYR A 47 8.03 -3.29 -5.23
C TYR A 47 8.11 -4.63 -4.50
N MET A 48 8.91 -5.54 -5.06
CA MET A 48 9.19 -6.84 -4.42
C MET A 48 10.00 -6.66 -3.12
N TYR A 49 10.82 -5.63 -3.06
CA TYR A 49 11.60 -5.20 -1.90
C TYR A 49 11.42 -3.70 -1.70
N PRO A 50 11.47 -3.21 -0.44
CA PRO A 50 11.43 -1.77 -0.18
C PRO A 50 12.54 -1.06 -0.95
N VAL A 51 12.18 -0.02 -1.67
CA VAL A 51 13.13 0.81 -2.42
C VAL A 51 13.41 2.07 -1.62
N CYS A 52 14.70 2.36 -1.45
CA CYS A 52 15.13 3.63 -0.87
C CYS A 52 15.07 4.69 -1.95
N ASP A 53 14.23 5.66 -1.77
CA ASP A 53 14.11 6.85 -2.61
C ASP A 53 14.49 8.10 -1.83
N ARG A 54 14.96 9.14 -2.54
CA ARG A 54 15.25 10.46 -1.96
C ARG A 54 16.23 10.40 -0.77
N LEU A 55 17.29 9.58 -0.87
CA LEU A 55 18.37 9.58 0.10
C LEU A 55 19.16 10.89 -0.01
N HIS A 56 19.24 11.61 1.10
CA HIS A 56 20.06 12.83 1.23
C HIS A 56 20.92 12.74 2.48
N CYS A 57 22.18 13.15 2.34
CA CYS A 57 23.16 13.21 3.42
C CYS A 57 23.51 14.67 3.75
N PHE A 58 23.79 14.95 5.02
CA PHE A 58 23.99 16.31 5.54
C PHE A 58 25.20 16.35 6.47
N ASP A 59 25.89 17.48 6.45
CA ASP A 59 27.03 17.77 7.32
C ASP A 59 26.60 18.38 8.67
N ASN A 60 25.39 18.95 8.74
CA ASN A 60 24.88 19.55 9.97
C ASN A 60 23.51 19.00 10.40
N PHE A 61 23.34 18.86 11.70
CA PHE A 61 22.14 18.30 12.32
C PHE A 61 20.87 19.13 12.06
N PRO A 62 20.84 20.46 12.25
CA PRO A 62 19.64 21.26 12.02
C PRO A 62 19.09 21.12 10.59
N GLU A 63 19.96 21.13 9.59
CA GLU A 63 19.55 20.98 8.20
C GLU A 63 18.96 19.61 7.92
N ALA A 64 19.58 18.55 8.45
CA ALA A 64 19.07 17.18 8.35
C ALA A 64 17.70 17.02 8.99
N VAL A 65 17.48 17.64 10.18
CA VAL A 65 16.17 17.64 10.87
C VAL A 65 15.12 18.39 10.06
N HIS A 66 15.46 19.54 9.49
CA HIS A 66 14.53 20.26 8.59
C HIS A 66 14.16 19.44 7.36
N ALA A 67 15.15 18.79 6.73
CA ALA A 67 14.89 17.92 5.59
C ALA A 67 14.01 16.72 5.95
N TYR A 68 14.21 16.13 7.12
CA TYR A 68 13.36 15.06 7.64
C TYR A 68 11.91 15.52 7.83
N ALA A 69 11.70 16.67 8.48
CA ALA A 69 10.38 17.24 8.69
C ALA A 69 9.68 17.58 7.37
N ASN A 70 10.41 18.12 6.39
CA ASN A 70 9.87 18.41 5.07
C ASN A 70 9.42 17.15 4.34
N LYS A 71 10.20 16.06 4.38
CA LYS A 71 9.82 14.77 3.77
C LYS A 71 8.53 14.21 4.40
N ILE A 72 8.35 14.36 5.72
CA ILE A 72 7.11 13.97 6.41
C ILE A 72 5.94 14.80 5.89
N SER A 73 6.10 16.13 5.83
CA SER A 73 5.05 17.04 5.37
C SER A 73 4.66 16.81 3.91
N GLU A 74 5.65 16.62 3.02
CA GLU A 74 5.41 16.30 1.60
C GLU A 74 4.66 14.98 1.46
N SER A 75 5.08 13.94 2.18
CA SER A 75 4.42 12.63 2.13
C SER A 75 2.99 12.67 2.69
N ALA A 76 2.75 13.48 3.74
CA ALA A 76 1.41 13.69 4.27
C ALA A 76 0.52 14.40 3.25
N LYS A 77 1.04 15.43 2.58
CA LYS A 77 0.31 16.14 1.53
C LYS A 77 -0.01 15.24 0.34
N GLU A 78 0.94 14.43 -0.13
CA GLU A 78 0.69 13.46 -1.19
C GLU A 78 -0.45 12.48 -0.81
N LEU A 79 -0.52 12.10 0.48
CA LEU A 79 -1.58 11.25 1.01
C LEU A 79 -2.94 11.96 1.02
N GLU A 80 -2.97 13.23 1.43
CA GLU A 80 -4.18 14.08 1.38
C GLU A 80 -4.66 14.27 -0.06
N ASP A 81 -3.77 14.58 -1.00
CA ASP A 81 -4.09 14.75 -2.41
C ASP A 81 -4.66 13.45 -3.01
N ARG A 82 -4.10 12.28 -2.65
CA ARG A 82 -4.65 10.98 -3.02
C ARG A 82 -6.05 10.79 -2.48
N ARG A 83 -6.30 11.12 -1.21
CA ARG A 83 -7.63 11.01 -0.61
C ARG A 83 -8.63 11.94 -1.27
N ALA A 84 -8.22 13.18 -1.58
CA ALA A 84 -9.06 14.15 -2.27
C ALA A 84 -9.44 13.73 -3.71
N ALA A 85 -8.57 12.95 -4.37
CA ALA A 85 -8.85 12.39 -5.70
C ALA A 85 -9.84 11.20 -5.67
N ILE A 86 -10.15 10.67 -4.49
CA ILE A 86 -11.02 9.53 -4.31
C ILE A 86 -12.43 10.04 -4.03
N VAL A 87 -13.37 9.58 -4.83
CA VAL A 87 -14.79 9.96 -4.75
C VAL A 87 -15.34 9.54 -3.38
N ASP A 88 -15.69 10.55 -2.59
CA ASP A 88 -16.65 10.53 -1.47
C ASP A 88 -16.70 9.21 -0.67
N VAL A 89 -15.88 9.12 0.38
CA VAL A 89 -15.80 7.95 1.27
C VAL A 89 -16.29 8.34 2.66
N ASP A 90 -17.37 9.12 2.72
CA ASP A 90 -17.90 9.62 3.99
C ASP A 90 -18.60 8.56 4.85
N ASP A 91 -18.73 7.32 4.36
CA ASP A 91 -19.27 6.22 5.15
C ASP A 91 -18.31 5.02 5.24
N PRO A 92 -17.32 5.06 6.14
CA PRO A 92 -16.44 3.92 6.41
C PRO A 92 -17.16 2.74 7.07
N SER A 93 -18.39 2.93 7.57
CA SER A 93 -19.16 1.89 8.25
C SER A 93 -19.98 0.98 7.32
N CYS A 94 -19.89 1.19 6.02
CA CYS A 94 -20.76 0.53 5.04
C CYS A 94 -20.44 -0.96 4.81
N LEU A 95 -19.27 -1.46 5.21
CA LEU A 95 -18.92 -2.88 5.12
C LEU A 95 -18.71 -3.46 6.50
N LYS A 96 -19.50 -4.47 6.85
CA LYS A 96 -19.40 -5.19 8.11
C LYS A 96 -18.72 -6.54 7.89
N ALA A 97 -18.18 -7.15 8.95
CA ALA A 97 -17.57 -8.48 8.88
C ALA A 97 -18.54 -9.52 8.32
N GLU A 98 -19.84 -9.41 8.62
CA GLU A 98 -20.91 -10.27 8.11
C GLU A 98 -21.19 -10.11 6.61
N ASP A 99 -20.71 -9.04 5.99
CA ASP A 99 -20.81 -8.80 4.55
C ASP A 99 -19.70 -9.49 3.76
N VAL A 100 -18.72 -10.06 4.45
CA VAL A 100 -17.59 -10.75 3.86
C VAL A 100 -17.79 -12.25 3.95
N VAL A 101 -17.82 -12.92 2.81
CA VAL A 101 -17.91 -14.39 2.74
C VAL A 101 -16.50 -14.97 2.88
N ASP A 102 -16.32 -15.81 3.89
CA ASP A 102 -15.04 -16.50 4.09
C ASP A 102 -14.62 -17.25 2.83
N THR A 103 -13.31 -17.25 2.57
CA THR A 103 -12.74 -17.97 1.44
C THR A 103 -11.56 -18.82 1.91
N SER A 104 -11.51 -20.02 1.37
CA SER A 104 -10.42 -20.95 1.58
C SER A 104 -9.38 -20.88 0.45
N TRP A 105 -8.32 -21.65 0.58
CA TRP A 105 -7.33 -21.82 -0.50
C TRP A 105 -7.88 -22.61 -1.69
N GLU A 106 -8.97 -23.33 -1.50
CA GLU A 106 -9.64 -24.15 -2.52
C GLU A 106 -10.53 -23.30 -3.45
N ASP A 107 -10.85 -22.09 -3.04
CA ASP A 107 -11.73 -21.21 -3.80
C ASP A 107 -10.98 -20.43 -4.87
N CYS A 108 -11.59 -20.32 -6.05
CA CYS A 108 -11.14 -19.38 -7.08
C CYS A 108 -11.70 -17.98 -6.79
N ILE A 109 -10.80 -17.00 -6.64
CA ILE A 109 -11.18 -15.60 -6.39
C ILE A 109 -11.01 -14.71 -7.61
N LYS A 110 -10.63 -15.26 -8.77
CA LYS A 110 -10.49 -14.52 -10.02
C LYS A 110 -11.80 -13.85 -10.44
N GLY A 111 -11.73 -12.58 -10.78
CA GLY A 111 -12.91 -11.79 -11.14
C GLY A 111 -13.82 -11.43 -9.95
N LYS A 112 -13.36 -11.63 -8.73
CA LYS A 112 -14.10 -11.31 -7.51
C LYS A 112 -13.56 -10.04 -6.85
N VAL A 113 -14.40 -9.40 -6.06
CA VAL A 113 -13.96 -8.40 -5.09
C VAL A 113 -13.64 -9.11 -3.78
N VAL A 114 -12.48 -8.82 -3.23
CA VAL A 114 -12.02 -9.40 -1.97
C VAL A 114 -11.74 -8.30 -0.96
N ALA A 115 -11.96 -8.61 0.31
CA ALA A 115 -11.46 -7.82 1.42
C ALA A 115 -10.14 -8.40 1.91
N VAL A 116 -9.17 -7.55 2.22
CA VAL A 116 -7.89 -7.96 2.82
C VAL A 116 -7.90 -7.74 4.33
N LYS A 117 -7.07 -8.49 5.04
CA LYS A 117 -6.91 -8.39 6.49
C LYS A 117 -6.28 -7.04 6.84
N GLU A 118 -6.79 -6.40 7.87
CA GLU A 118 -6.29 -5.10 8.36
C GLU A 118 -4.77 -5.09 8.55
N ARG A 119 -4.21 -6.18 9.10
CA ARG A 119 -2.77 -6.32 9.32
C ARG A 119 -1.91 -6.25 8.05
N SER A 120 -2.52 -6.44 6.87
CA SER A 120 -1.82 -6.37 5.57
C SER A 120 -1.86 -4.96 4.98
N LEU A 121 -2.59 -4.04 5.58
CA LEU A 121 -2.61 -2.64 5.19
C LEU A 121 -1.40 -1.91 5.79
N THR A 122 -0.85 -0.99 5.04
CA THR A 122 0.22 -0.13 5.53
C THR A 122 -0.31 0.88 6.56
N HIS A 123 0.57 1.37 7.42
CA HIS A 123 0.22 2.41 8.39
C HIS A 123 -0.35 3.64 7.67
N GLY A 124 -1.42 4.21 8.22
CA GLY A 124 -2.13 5.34 7.63
C GLY A 124 -3.24 4.97 6.62
N TYR A 125 -3.29 3.70 6.17
CA TYR A 125 -4.34 3.18 5.28
C TYR A 125 -5.17 2.07 5.93
N ARG A 126 -5.19 1.99 7.24
CA ARG A 126 -5.93 0.98 7.99
C ARG A 126 -7.39 1.35 8.16
N ASP A 127 -8.05 1.66 7.08
CA ASP A 127 -9.49 1.83 7.05
C ASP A 127 -10.14 0.82 6.12
N ILE A 128 -11.43 0.60 6.32
CA ILE A 128 -12.17 -0.44 5.61
C ILE A 128 -12.27 -0.16 4.11
N ALA A 129 -12.18 1.11 3.71
CA ALA A 129 -12.24 1.50 2.31
C ALA A 129 -11.02 0.98 1.54
N ASN A 130 -9.84 0.98 2.16
CA ASN A 130 -8.62 0.46 1.56
C ASN A 130 -8.53 -1.07 1.57
N GLN A 131 -9.46 -1.77 2.18
CA GLN A 131 -9.46 -3.23 2.24
C GLN A 131 -10.05 -3.88 0.98
N LEU A 132 -10.65 -3.12 0.06
CA LEU A 132 -11.38 -3.67 -1.08
C LEU A 132 -10.52 -3.71 -2.34
N TYR A 133 -10.39 -4.92 -2.90
CA TYR A 133 -9.62 -5.15 -4.12
C TYR A 133 -10.42 -6.00 -5.11
N TYR A 134 -10.46 -5.58 -6.38
CA TYR A 134 -10.90 -6.45 -7.47
C TYR A 134 -9.70 -7.23 -8.00
N VAL A 135 -9.71 -8.55 -7.88
CA VAL A 135 -8.61 -9.41 -8.32
C VAL A 135 -8.92 -10.06 -9.67
N ASN A 136 -7.98 -9.99 -10.61
CA ASN A 136 -8.20 -10.42 -11.98
C ASN A 136 -7.20 -11.46 -12.48
N SER A 137 -5.98 -11.45 -11.97
CA SER A 137 -4.90 -12.31 -12.46
C SER A 137 -3.90 -12.69 -11.37
N GLY A 138 -2.94 -13.51 -11.73
CA GLY A 138 -1.92 -14.03 -10.84
C GLY A 138 -2.19 -15.46 -10.39
N PHE A 139 -1.14 -16.15 -9.99
CA PHE A 139 -1.28 -17.55 -9.55
C PHE A 139 -2.09 -17.70 -8.26
N GLY A 140 -2.11 -16.68 -7.39
CA GLY A 140 -2.86 -16.74 -6.12
C GLY A 140 -4.38 -16.65 -6.27
N VAL A 141 -4.92 -16.33 -7.47
CA VAL A 141 -6.37 -16.20 -7.66
C VAL A 141 -7.05 -17.52 -8.00
N GLU A 142 -6.29 -18.48 -8.50
CA GLU A 142 -6.82 -19.79 -8.88
C GLU A 142 -6.98 -20.72 -7.67
N SER A 143 -7.91 -21.65 -7.76
CA SER A 143 -8.18 -22.69 -6.76
C SER A 143 -6.96 -23.59 -6.58
N CYS A 144 -6.63 -23.93 -5.34
CA CYS A 144 -5.53 -24.82 -4.96
C CYS A 144 -4.16 -24.44 -5.55
N SER A 145 -3.97 -23.20 -5.93
CA SER A 145 -2.73 -22.72 -6.53
C SER A 145 -1.56 -22.74 -5.53
N ARG A 146 -0.36 -23.05 -6.01
CA ARG A 146 0.88 -22.94 -5.23
C ARG A 146 1.40 -21.50 -5.17
N GLY A 147 0.95 -20.65 -6.08
CA GLY A 147 1.34 -19.24 -6.12
C GLY A 147 0.52 -18.41 -5.14
N ARG A 148 1.11 -17.31 -4.65
CA ARG A 148 0.47 -16.44 -3.65
C ARG A 148 0.06 -15.07 -4.21
N ALA A 149 0.69 -14.64 -5.31
CA ALA A 149 0.46 -13.31 -5.88
C ALA A 149 -0.90 -13.23 -6.56
N CYS A 150 -1.68 -12.23 -6.19
CA CYS A 150 -2.92 -11.81 -6.81
C CYS A 150 -2.74 -10.38 -7.32
N TYR A 151 -3.05 -10.13 -8.58
CA TYR A 151 -3.00 -8.82 -9.22
C TYR A 151 -4.41 -8.32 -9.51
N GLY A 152 -4.60 -7.03 -9.35
CA GLY A 152 -5.90 -6.41 -9.56
C GLY A 152 -5.87 -4.91 -9.32
N TRP A 153 -6.95 -4.39 -8.79
CA TRP A 153 -7.13 -2.96 -8.52
C TRP A 153 -7.62 -2.74 -7.11
N ASN A 154 -7.03 -1.76 -6.43
CA ASN A 154 -7.59 -1.20 -5.23
C ASN A 154 -8.86 -0.42 -5.61
N LEU A 155 -10.02 -0.80 -5.05
CA LEU A 155 -11.28 -0.15 -5.39
C LEU A 155 -11.45 1.22 -4.73
N TYR A 156 -10.60 1.56 -3.79
CA TYR A 156 -10.56 2.88 -3.18
C TYR A 156 -9.79 3.88 -4.05
N THR A 157 -8.60 3.52 -4.54
CA THR A 157 -7.76 4.41 -5.36
C THR A 157 -8.00 4.25 -6.87
N GLY A 158 -8.49 3.10 -7.32
CA GLY A 158 -8.57 2.73 -8.73
C GLY A 158 -7.23 2.29 -9.33
N GLU A 159 -6.18 2.20 -8.55
CA GLU A 159 -4.84 1.86 -9.01
C GLU A 159 -4.63 0.35 -9.10
N LYS A 160 -3.79 -0.06 -10.06
CA LYS A 160 -3.33 -1.46 -10.16
C LYS A 160 -2.45 -1.79 -8.96
N CYS A 161 -2.68 -2.95 -8.37
CA CYS A 161 -1.96 -3.38 -7.17
C CYS A 161 -1.71 -4.89 -7.16
N ARG A 162 -0.81 -5.30 -6.29
CA ARG A 162 -0.53 -6.68 -5.96
C ARG A 162 -0.85 -6.94 -4.50
N ILE A 163 -1.59 -8.00 -4.22
CA ILE A 163 -1.83 -8.50 -2.87
C ILE A 163 -1.39 -9.97 -2.77
N GLU A 164 -1.15 -10.42 -1.55
CA GLU A 164 -0.83 -11.82 -1.28
C GLU A 164 -2.09 -12.58 -0.88
N ARG A 165 -2.33 -13.77 -1.46
CA ARG A 165 -3.49 -14.63 -1.15
C ARG A 165 -3.71 -14.87 0.36
N PRO A 166 -2.69 -15.10 1.21
CA PRO A 166 -2.89 -15.27 2.65
C PRO A 166 -3.43 -14.03 3.36
N ASN A 167 -3.31 -12.86 2.72
CA ASN A 167 -3.83 -11.61 3.26
C ASN A 167 -5.31 -11.38 2.91
N VAL A 168 -5.87 -12.18 2.01
CA VAL A 168 -7.31 -12.14 1.71
C VAL A 168 -8.09 -12.60 2.94
N MET A 169 -9.04 -11.80 3.39
CA MET A 169 -9.96 -12.10 4.46
C MET A 169 -11.14 -12.90 3.93
N GLY A 170 -11.69 -12.47 2.79
CA GLY A 170 -12.82 -13.12 2.16
C GLY A 170 -13.29 -12.41 0.90
N ILE A 171 -14.36 -12.93 0.28
CA ILE A 171 -15.00 -12.37 -0.92
C ILE A 171 -16.12 -11.44 -0.48
N VAL A 172 -16.21 -10.27 -1.10
CA VAL A 172 -17.30 -9.32 -0.88
C VAL A 172 -18.31 -9.46 -2.05
N PRO A 173 -19.55 -9.87 -1.79
CA PRO A 173 -20.60 -9.91 -2.79
C PRO A 173 -20.85 -8.53 -3.40
N GLN A 174 -21.16 -8.48 -4.70
CA GLN A 174 -21.27 -7.20 -5.41
C GLN A 174 -22.40 -6.32 -4.85
N GLU A 175 -23.48 -6.91 -4.37
CA GLU A 175 -24.60 -6.22 -3.73
C GLU A 175 -24.25 -5.55 -2.41
N LYS A 176 -23.20 -6.04 -1.74
CA LYS A 176 -22.70 -5.51 -0.46
C LYS A 176 -21.64 -4.43 -0.62
N LEU A 177 -21.20 -4.17 -1.85
CA LEU A 177 -20.17 -3.16 -2.10
C LEU A 177 -20.73 -1.76 -1.85
N PRO A 178 -19.93 -0.89 -1.21
CA PRO A 178 -20.25 0.53 -1.12
C PRO A 178 -20.27 1.19 -2.51
N GLU A 179 -20.96 2.30 -2.63
CA GLU A 179 -21.19 2.96 -3.93
C GLU A 179 -19.90 3.41 -4.62
N PHE A 180 -18.89 3.87 -3.86
CA PHE A 180 -17.59 4.21 -4.43
C PHE A 180 -16.91 3.00 -5.07
N ALA A 181 -16.97 1.84 -4.40
CA ALA A 181 -16.37 0.61 -4.90
C ALA A 181 -17.09 0.07 -6.14
N LYS A 182 -18.43 0.18 -6.19
CA LYS A 182 -19.22 -0.16 -7.39
C LYS A 182 -18.81 0.70 -8.59
N LYS A 183 -18.72 2.02 -8.40
CA LYS A 183 -18.32 2.96 -9.44
C LYS A 183 -16.91 2.67 -9.97
N THR A 184 -15.96 2.42 -9.07
CA THR A 184 -14.59 2.07 -9.45
C THR A 184 -14.53 0.72 -10.17
N LEU A 185 -15.26 -0.28 -9.67
CA LEU A 185 -15.34 -1.61 -10.29
C LEU A 185 -15.89 -1.55 -11.72
N GLU A 186 -16.91 -0.72 -11.96
CA GLU A 186 -17.47 -0.52 -13.31
C GLU A 186 -16.43 0.09 -14.26
N LYS A 187 -15.69 1.11 -13.82
CA LYS A 187 -14.60 1.71 -14.61
C LYS A 187 -13.54 0.67 -14.96
N VAL A 188 -13.06 -0.08 -13.98
CA VAL A 188 -12.05 -1.12 -14.17
C VAL A 188 -12.53 -2.19 -15.15
N LYS A 189 -13.78 -2.65 -15.04
CA LYS A 189 -14.35 -3.64 -15.97
C LYS A 189 -14.48 -3.10 -17.39
N LEU A 190 -14.75 -1.81 -17.56
CA LEU A 190 -14.78 -1.17 -18.87
C LEU A 190 -13.39 -1.07 -19.50
N GLU A 191 -12.38 -0.73 -18.71
CA GLU A 191 -10.98 -0.68 -19.17
C GLU A 191 -10.49 -2.07 -19.62
N LEU A 192 -10.73 -3.10 -18.83
CA LEU A 192 -10.39 -4.48 -19.17
C LEU A 192 -11.05 -4.92 -20.49
N LYS A 193 -12.31 -4.56 -20.72
CA LYS A 193 -12.99 -4.89 -21.98
C LYS A 193 -12.39 -4.15 -23.17
N LYS A 194 -11.81 -2.97 -23.00
CA LYS A 194 -11.11 -2.25 -24.06
C LYS A 194 -9.75 -2.90 -24.34
N GLU A 195 -8.98 -3.19 -23.30
CA GLU A 195 -7.68 -3.90 -23.43
C GLU A 195 -7.86 -5.24 -24.18
N ASP A 196 -8.89 -6.02 -23.86
CA ASP A 196 -9.19 -7.30 -24.54
C ASP A 196 -9.61 -7.14 -26.02
N ARG A 197 -10.21 -6.00 -26.39
CA ARG A 197 -10.56 -5.72 -27.80
C ARG A 197 -9.36 -5.29 -28.62
N ASP A 198 -8.49 -4.50 -28.02
CA ASP A 198 -7.29 -3.96 -28.68
C ASP A 198 -6.19 -5.04 -28.83
N ALA A 199 -6.27 -6.12 -28.05
CA ALA A 199 -5.36 -7.25 -28.09
C ALA A 199 -5.75 -8.35 -29.13
N ARG A 200 -6.89 -8.20 -29.81
CA ARG A 200 -7.40 -9.11 -30.88
C ARG A 200 -7.22 -8.52 -32.24
#